data_f09d7891bc0cd2003dcae9b4ef31efe0
#
_entry.id   f09d7891bc0cd2003dcae9b4ef31efe0
#
_cell.length_a   1.000
_cell.length_b   1.000
_cell.length_c   1.000
_cell.angle_alpha   90.00
_cell.angle_beta   90.00
_cell.angle_gamma   90.00
#
_symmetry.space_group_name_H-M   'P 1'
#
loop_
_entity.id
_entity.type
_entity.pdbx_description
1 polymer ?
#
loop_
_entity_poly.entity_id
_entity_poly.type
_entity_poly.pdbx_seq_one_letter_code
_entity_poly.pdbx_strand_id
1 'polypeptide(L)'
;MKEITQRKIFDYLLKNKIYNFVGVPDSTMKYFIDQGLKRNKILIATREEEAIGIAVGMSLKKFQSNSLVFMQNAGFANSMSTITSLVQLYQIPMIFLIGWRGFLENDAPEHTKIGKIQPKLLQALSLQSMVLDEKSWKKSCDWALKLIRDGKSCALIIPRQFVD
;
A
#
# COMPACT_ATOMS: atom_id res chain seq x y z
N MET A 1 -5.74 2.36 13.18
CA MET A 1 -6.79 3.06 12.36
C MET A 1 -8.11 2.31 12.53
N LYS A 2 -9.20 3.02 12.82
CA LYS A 2 -10.52 2.46 13.08
C LYS A 2 -11.10 1.72 11.88
N GLU A 3 -11.93 0.72 12.14
CA GLU A 3 -12.61 -0.07 11.10
C GLU A 3 -13.32 0.81 10.07
N ILE A 4 -14.17 1.73 10.53
CA ILE A 4 -14.97 2.59 9.64
C ILE A 4 -14.11 3.43 8.71
N THR A 5 -12.94 3.88 9.17
CA THR A 5 -12.02 4.68 8.36
C THR A 5 -11.33 3.84 7.30
N GLN A 6 -10.87 2.63 7.63
CA GLN A 6 -10.26 1.73 6.65
C GLN A 6 -11.25 1.36 5.54
N ARG A 7 -12.52 1.06 5.89
CA ARG A 7 -13.57 0.78 4.89
C ARG A 7 -13.84 1.99 3.99
N LYS A 8 -13.91 3.19 4.58
CA LYS A 8 -14.07 4.44 3.81
C LYS A 8 -12.91 4.70 2.85
N ILE A 9 -11.67 4.42 3.25
CA ILE A 9 -10.49 4.55 2.40
C ILE A 9 -10.62 3.64 1.18
N PHE A 10 -10.98 2.36 1.38
CA PHE A 10 -11.18 1.43 0.28
C PHE A 10 -12.23 1.94 -0.72
N ASP A 11 -13.44 2.25 -0.23
CA ASP A 11 -14.54 2.73 -1.08
C ASP A 11 -14.19 4.05 -1.78
N TYR A 12 -13.44 4.94 -1.11
CA TYR A 12 -12.99 6.20 -1.70
C TYR A 12 -12.02 5.99 -2.85
N LEU A 13 -11.02 5.15 -2.68
CA LEU A 13 -10.05 4.81 -3.73
C LEU A 13 -10.73 4.12 -4.92
N LEU A 14 -11.64 3.18 -4.65
CA LEU A 14 -12.42 2.51 -5.69
C LEU A 14 -13.28 3.50 -6.49
N LYS A 15 -13.97 4.44 -5.82
CA LYS A 15 -14.75 5.51 -6.46
C LYS A 15 -13.88 6.42 -7.32
N ASN A 16 -12.61 6.62 -6.93
CA ASN A 16 -11.64 7.42 -7.65
C ASN A 16 -10.78 6.62 -8.65
N LYS A 17 -11.34 5.51 -9.16
CA LYS A 17 -10.81 4.73 -10.28
C LYS A 17 -9.55 3.89 -9.97
N ILE A 18 -9.26 3.60 -8.71
CA ILE A 18 -8.34 2.51 -8.37
C ILE A 18 -9.15 1.22 -8.49
N TYR A 19 -8.85 0.39 -9.48
CA TYR A 19 -9.65 -0.81 -9.79
C TYR A 19 -8.94 -2.11 -9.43
N ASN A 20 -7.63 -2.09 -9.38
CA ASN A 20 -6.80 -3.26 -9.12
C ASN A 20 -6.23 -3.16 -7.71
N PHE A 21 -6.74 -3.99 -6.81
CA PHE A 21 -6.23 -4.11 -5.44
C PHE A 21 -5.63 -5.51 -5.30
N VAL A 22 -4.32 -5.58 -5.19
CA VAL A 22 -3.58 -6.84 -5.12
C VAL A 22 -2.64 -6.80 -3.92
N GLY A 23 -2.47 -7.89 -3.21
CA GLY A 23 -1.47 -7.89 -2.14
C GLY A 23 -1.51 -9.10 -1.22
N VAL A 24 -0.64 -9.05 -0.22
CA VAL A 24 -0.55 -10.02 0.85
C VAL A 24 -1.21 -9.44 2.10
N PRO A 25 -2.11 -10.18 2.76
CA PRO A 25 -2.86 -9.68 3.90
C PRO A 25 -1.97 -9.33 5.10
N ASP A 26 -2.27 -8.21 5.74
CA ASP A 26 -1.66 -7.78 7.00
C ASP A 26 -2.72 -7.27 7.99
N SER A 27 -2.51 -7.55 9.26
CA SER A 27 -3.46 -7.22 10.33
C SER A 27 -3.69 -5.71 10.52
N THR A 28 -2.74 -4.85 10.16
CA THR A 28 -2.87 -3.39 10.29
C THR A 28 -3.94 -2.83 9.35
N MET A 29 -4.23 -3.54 8.26
CA MET A 29 -5.21 -3.15 7.24
C MET A 29 -6.37 -4.15 7.10
N LYS A 30 -6.67 -4.91 8.15
CA LYS A 30 -7.69 -5.96 8.16
C LYS A 30 -9.04 -5.49 7.57
N TYR A 31 -9.52 -4.34 7.99
CA TYR A 31 -10.84 -3.86 7.58
C TYR A 31 -10.86 -3.26 6.16
N PHE A 32 -9.73 -2.78 5.68
CA PHE A 32 -9.55 -2.40 4.28
C PHE A 32 -9.67 -3.63 3.37
N ILE A 33 -8.96 -4.71 3.73
CA ILE A 33 -8.97 -5.98 3.00
C ILE A 33 -10.38 -6.61 3.04
N ASP A 34 -11.01 -6.68 4.22
CA ASP A 34 -12.36 -7.22 4.40
C ASP A 34 -13.39 -6.46 3.53
N GLN A 35 -13.28 -5.14 3.45
CA GLN A 35 -14.13 -4.33 2.57
C GLN A 35 -13.94 -4.69 1.09
N GLY A 36 -12.71 -4.88 0.67
CA GLY A 36 -12.39 -5.26 -0.71
C GLY A 36 -12.86 -6.66 -1.08
N LEU A 37 -12.75 -7.61 -0.16
CA LEU A 37 -13.27 -8.96 -0.33
C LEU A 37 -14.80 -8.95 -0.47
N LYS A 38 -15.51 -8.20 0.38
CA LYS A 38 -16.96 -8.02 0.28
C LYS A 38 -17.42 -7.40 -1.04
N ARG A 39 -16.57 -6.58 -1.64
CA ARG A 39 -16.81 -5.95 -2.96
C ARG A 39 -16.36 -6.81 -4.13
N ASN A 40 -15.75 -7.97 -3.91
CA ASN A 40 -15.11 -8.79 -4.96
C ASN A 40 -14.10 -7.98 -5.81
N LYS A 41 -13.29 -7.13 -5.15
CA LYS A 41 -12.34 -6.20 -5.80
C LYS A 41 -10.90 -6.38 -5.34
N ILE A 42 -10.61 -7.35 -4.49
CA ILE A 42 -9.27 -7.68 -4.02
C ILE A 42 -8.80 -9.01 -4.59
N LEU A 43 -7.54 -9.07 -4.98
CA LEU A 43 -6.83 -10.28 -5.30
C LEU A 43 -5.74 -10.50 -4.25
N ILE A 44 -5.77 -11.67 -3.62
CA ILE A 44 -4.76 -12.09 -2.65
C ILE A 44 -3.67 -12.84 -3.39
N ALA A 45 -2.43 -12.37 -3.25
CA ALA A 45 -1.25 -13.03 -3.76
C ALA A 45 -0.55 -13.83 -2.64
N THR A 46 0.30 -14.77 -3.00
CA THR A 46 1.06 -15.58 -2.06
C THR A 46 2.35 -14.88 -1.59
N ARG A 47 2.87 -13.96 -2.40
CA ARG A 47 4.09 -13.20 -2.13
C ARG A 47 3.92 -11.75 -2.62
N GLU A 48 4.63 -10.84 -1.97
CA GLU A 48 4.53 -9.42 -2.25
C GLU A 48 5.09 -9.07 -3.65
N GLU A 49 6.18 -9.70 -4.06
CA GLU A 49 6.78 -9.52 -5.39
C GLU A 49 5.82 -10.00 -6.50
N GLU A 50 5.10 -11.09 -6.25
CA GLU A 50 4.07 -11.59 -7.14
C GLU A 50 2.90 -10.60 -7.24
N ALA A 51 2.46 -10.04 -6.11
CA ALA A 51 1.42 -9.01 -6.09
C ALA A 51 1.77 -7.80 -6.96
N ILE A 52 3.03 -7.35 -6.88
CA ILE A 52 3.55 -6.26 -7.72
C ILE A 52 3.51 -6.65 -9.20
N GLY A 53 3.99 -7.84 -9.55
CA GLY A 53 3.98 -8.34 -10.93
C GLY A 53 2.57 -8.41 -11.51
N ILE A 54 1.60 -8.94 -10.74
CA ILE A 54 0.18 -8.99 -11.13
C ILE A 54 -0.38 -7.57 -11.34
N ALA A 55 -0.12 -6.65 -10.41
CA ALA A 55 -0.61 -5.28 -10.48
C ALA A 55 -0.05 -4.54 -11.70
N VAL A 56 1.24 -4.77 -12.04
CA VAL A 56 1.87 -4.26 -13.25
C VAL A 56 1.16 -4.80 -14.50
N GLY A 57 0.96 -6.11 -14.60
CA GLY A 57 0.25 -6.72 -15.73
C GLY A 57 -1.17 -6.17 -15.91
N MET A 58 -1.90 -5.98 -14.82
CA MET A 58 -3.23 -5.37 -14.85
C MET A 58 -3.20 -3.90 -15.30
N SER A 59 -2.17 -3.15 -14.90
CA SER A 59 -2.00 -1.73 -15.29
C SER A 59 -1.70 -1.61 -16.79
N LEU A 60 -0.87 -2.48 -17.33
CA LEU A 60 -0.50 -2.48 -18.76
C LEU A 60 -1.69 -2.80 -19.66
N LYS A 61 -2.59 -3.68 -19.26
CA LYS A 61 -3.75 -4.09 -20.06
C LYS A 61 -4.67 -2.92 -20.46
N LYS A 62 -4.72 -1.84 -19.68
CA LYS A 62 -5.63 -0.70 -19.91
C LYS A 62 -4.93 0.62 -20.16
N PHE A 63 -3.60 0.66 -20.28
CA PHE A 63 -2.81 1.90 -20.37
C PHE A 63 -3.15 2.94 -19.30
N GLN A 64 -3.75 2.52 -18.17
CA GLN A 64 -4.11 3.37 -17.05
C GLN A 64 -3.64 2.70 -15.78
N SER A 65 -2.70 3.35 -15.13
CA SER A 65 -2.14 2.91 -13.87
C SER A 65 -3.12 3.15 -12.73
N ASN A 66 -3.98 2.18 -12.49
CA ASN A 66 -5.02 2.26 -11.46
C ASN A 66 -4.87 1.10 -10.47
N SER A 67 -3.64 0.80 -10.09
CA SER A 67 -3.32 -0.30 -9.19
C SER A 67 -2.88 0.18 -7.81
N LEU A 68 -3.34 -0.52 -6.79
CA LEU A 68 -2.86 -0.42 -5.43
C LEU A 68 -2.36 -1.80 -4.99
N VAL A 69 -1.12 -1.84 -4.51
CA VAL A 69 -0.54 -3.04 -3.92
C VAL A 69 -0.46 -2.87 -2.42
N PHE A 70 -1.04 -3.80 -1.67
CA PHE A 70 -1.05 -3.76 -0.20
C PHE A 70 -0.17 -4.88 0.38
N MET A 71 0.58 -4.53 1.43
CA MET A 71 1.53 -5.44 2.08
C MET A 71 1.98 -4.94 3.45
N GLN A 72 2.59 -5.81 4.23
CA GLN A 72 3.33 -5.41 5.42
C GLN A 72 4.68 -4.79 5.04
N ASN A 73 5.27 -3.97 5.92
CA ASN A 73 6.58 -3.37 5.68
C ASN A 73 7.73 -4.39 5.53
N ALA A 74 7.63 -5.59 6.10
CA ALA A 74 8.59 -6.67 5.83
C ALA A 74 8.53 -7.12 4.36
N GLY A 75 7.32 -7.31 3.83
CA GLY A 75 7.12 -7.64 2.42
C GLY A 75 7.56 -6.52 1.49
N PHE A 76 7.36 -5.25 1.89
CA PHE A 76 7.88 -4.10 1.15
C PHE A 76 9.42 -4.15 1.05
N ALA A 77 10.11 -4.48 2.15
CA ALA A 77 11.56 -4.64 2.13
C ALA A 77 12.02 -5.78 1.21
N ASN A 78 11.32 -6.92 1.21
CA ASN A 78 11.61 -8.02 0.30
C ASN A 78 11.41 -7.65 -1.17
N SER A 79 10.49 -6.74 -1.45
CA SER A 79 10.11 -6.34 -2.81
C SER A 79 10.99 -5.25 -3.43
N MET A 80 12.05 -4.79 -2.77
CA MET A 80 12.91 -3.69 -3.25
C MET A 80 13.41 -3.92 -4.68
N SER A 81 13.89 -5.13 -4.98
CA SER A 81 14.37 -5.48 -6.32
C SER A 81 13.25 -5.40 -7.37
N THR A 82 12.07 -5.95 -7.07
CA THR A 82 10.92 -5.92 -7.98
C THR A 82 10.42 -4.49 -8.22
N ILE A 83 10.43 -3.66 -7.18
CA ILE A 83 10.05 -2.24 -7.32
C ILE A 83 11.01 -1.52 -8.26
N THR A 84 12.32 -1.69 -8.09
CA THR A 84 13.32 -1.00 -8.91
C THR A 84 13.38 -1.52 -10.35
N SER A 85 13.39 -2.85 -10.53
CA SER A 85 13.60 -3.49 -11.84
C SER A 85 12.32 -3.60 -12.69
N LEU A 86 11.15 -3.47 -12.08
CA LEU A 86 9.88 -3.57 -12.80
C LEU A 86 9.07 -2.26 -12.73
N VAL A 87 8.76 -1.78 -11.52
CA VAL A 87 7.87 -0.62 -11.37
C VAL A 87 8.55 0.67 -11.80
N GLN A 88 9.76 0.93 -11.29
CA GLN A 88 10.48 2.17 -11.57
C GLN A 88 11.11 2.17 -12.96
N LEU A 89 11.74 1.06 -13.35
CA LEU A 89 12.39 0.95 -14.67
C LEU A 89 11.40 1.18 -15.81
N TYR A 90 10.20 0.58 -15.73
CA TYR A 90 9.17 0.73 -16.74
C TYR A 90 8.18 1.87 -16.48
N GLN A 91 8.43 2.67 -15.44
CA GLN A 91 7.63 3.84 -15.07
C GLN A 91 6.13 3.54 -14.94
N ILE A 92 5.79 2.44 -14.28
CA ILE A 92 4.40 2.02 -14.05
C ILE A 92 3.95 2.54 -12.69
N PRO A 93 3.19 3.64 -12.63
CA PRO A 93 2.82 4.23 -11.35
C PRO A 93 1.79 3.37 -10.61
N MET A 94 1.98 3.23 -9.29
CA MET A 94 1.04 2.53 -8.41
C MET A 94 1.10 3.06 -6.99
N ILE A 95 0.03 2.83 -6.24
CA ILE A 95 -0.03 3.11 -4.81
C ILE A 95 0.43 1.86 -4.06
N PHE A 96 1.42 2.00 -3.18
CA PHE A 96 1.78 1.01 -2.18
C PHE A 96 1.05 1.33 -0.87
N LEU A 97 0.15 0.47 -0.43
CA LEU A 97 -0.46 0.57 0.90
C LEU A 97 0.32 -0.33 1.84
N ILE A 98 1.08 0.29 2.74
CA ILE A 98 2.05 -0.42 3.57
C ILE A 98 1.61 -0.40 5.03
N GLY A 99 1.41 -1.58 5.62
CA GLY A 99 1.23 -1.75 7.06
C GLY A 99 2.55 -1.56 7.79
N TRP A 100 2.63 -0.54 8.66
CA TRP A 100 3.86 -0.27 9.40
C TRP A 100 3.87 -1.01 10.73
N ARG A 101 4.43 -2.20 10.74
CA ARG A 101 4.75 -2.95 11.96
C ARG A 101 6.07 -2.46 12.53
N GLY A 102 6.21 -2.52 13.86
CA GLY A 102 7.39 -2.00 14.56
C GLY A 102 7.45 -0.47 14.59
N PHE A 103 6.33 0.23 14.33
CA PHE A 103 6.22 1.67 14.44
C PHE A 103 6.25 2.16 15.90
N LEU A 104 5.62 1.38 16.78
CA LEU A 104 5.57 1.62 18.22
C LEU A 104 6.45 0.60 18.94
N GLU A 105 6.97 0.98 20.12
CA GLU A 105 7.90 0.15 20.92
C GLU A 105 7.30 -1.19 21.38
N ASN A 106 5.99 -1.31 21.46
CA ASN A 106 5.26 -2.48 21.93
C ASN A 106 4.79 -3.44 20.83
N ASP A 107 5.45 -3.47 19.67
CA ASP A 107 5.18 -4.50 18.66
C ASP A 107 6.02 -5.75 18.92
N ALA A 108 5.70 -6.86 18.25
CA ALA A 108 6.47 -8.09 18.35
C ALA A 108 7.95 -7.86 17.99
N PRO A 109 8.91 -8.50 18.68
CA PRO A 109 10.34 -8.22 18.53
C PRO A 109 10.84 -8.29 17.09
N GLU A 110 10.32 -9.22 16.28
CA GLU A 110 10.66 -9.42 14.87
C GLU A 110 10.32 -8.21 14.00
N HIS A 111 9.38 -7.35 14.45
CA HIS A 111 8.99 -6.16 13.70
C HIS A 111 9.80 -4.91 14.07
N THR A 112 10.48 -4.92 15.21
CA THR A 112 11.16 -3.72 15.74
C THR A 112 12.21 -3.17 14.77
N LYS A 113 13.06 -4.04 14.23
CA LYS A 113 14.14 -3.63 13.33
C LYS A 113 13.59 -3.11 11.98
N ILE A 114 12.66 -3.85 11.37
CA ILE A 114 12.08 -3.45 10.09
C ILE A 114 11.28 -2.15 10.21
N GLY A 115 10.58 -1.93 11.31
CA GLY A 115 9.87 -0.69 11.58
C GLY A 115 10.79 0.52 11.63
N LYS A 116 11.96 0.39 12.27
CA LYS A 116 12.96 1.47 12.37
C LYS A 116 13.63 1.82 11.04
N ILE A 117 13.82 0.86 10.16
CA ILE A 117 14.49 1.09 8.86
C ILE A 117 13.53 1.49 7.75
N GLN A 118 12.24 1.33 7.92
CA GLN A 118 11.21 1.65 6.93
C GLN A 118 11.39 3.02 6.24
N PRO A 119 11.63 4.15 6.97
CA PRO A 119 11.83 5.46 6.32
C PRO A 119 13.03 5.47 5.37
N LYS A 120 14.10 4.77 5.74
CA LYS A 120 15.31 4.67 4.90
C LYS A 120 15.06 3.85 3.63
N LEU A 121 14.24 2.80 3.70
CA LEU A 121 13.85 2.01 2.53
C LEU A 121 13.02 2.85 1.55
N LEU A 122 12.05 3.61 2.05
CA LEU A 122 11.26 4.54 1.24
C LEU A 122 12.16 5.60 0.56
N GLN A 123 13.11 6.16 1.31
CA GLN A 123 14.09 7.12 0.80
C GLN A 123 14.99 6.51 -0.28
N ALA A 124 15.51 5.30 -0.06
CA ALA A 124 16.37 4.59 -1.01
C ALA A 124 15.67 4.35 -2.37
N LEU A 125 14.35 4.12 -2.35
CA LEU A 125 13.52 4.01 -3.54
C LEU A 125 13.06 5.36 -4.09
N SER A 126 13.41 6.49 -3.47
CA SER A 126 12.85 7.82 -3.80
C SER A 126 11.32 7.81 -3.82
N LEU A 127 10.71 6.95 -3.02
CA LEU A 127 9.27 6.76 -2.99
C LEU A 127 8.63 7.73 -1.98
N GLN A 128 7.90 8.71 -2.49
CA GLN A 128 7.16 9.63 -1.64
C GLN A 128 6.12 8.88 -0.81
N SER A 129 5.96 9.25 0.45
CA SER A 129 5.05 8.56 1.35
C SER A 129 4.27 9.51 2.24
N MET A 130 3.08 9.09 2.65
CA MET A 130 2.24 9.81 3.61
C MET A 130 1.62 8.82 4.59
N VAL A 131 1.73 9.15 5.88
CA VAL A 131 1.10 8.35 6.95
C VAL A 131 -0.39 8.69 7.00
N LEU A 132 -1.22 7.66 6.99
CA LEU A 132 -2.66 7.77 7.13
C LEU A 132 -3.05 7.98 8.59
N ASP A 133 -3.92 8.95 8.84
CA ASP A 133 -4.52 9.20 10.15
C ASP A 133 -6.04 9.36 10.05
N GLU A 134 -6.73 9.29 11.19
CA GLU A 134 -8.20 9.28 11.25
C GLU A 134 -8.86 10.58 10.75
N LYS A 135 -8.16 11.71 10.84
CA LYS A 135 -8.72 13.03 10.52
C LYS A 135 -8.43 13.43 9.09
N SER A 136 -7.24 13.08 8.58
CA SER A 136 -6.73 13.57 7.29
C SER A 136 -6.63 12.50 6.19
N TRP A 137 -7.08 11.27 6.42
CA TRP A 137 -6.97 10.16 5.47
C TRP A 137 -7.43 10.52 4.05
N LYS A 138 -8.49 11.32 3.93
CA LYS A 138 -9.01 11.73 2.61
C LYS A 138 -8.00 12.58 1.86
N LYS A 139 -7.37 13.56 2.54
CA LYS A 139 -6.30 14.39 1.97
C LYS A 139 -5.11 13.54 1.52
N SER A 140 -4.75 12.52 2.31
CA SER A 140 -3.68 11.58 1.94
C SER A 140 -4.04 10.75 0.71
N CYS A 141 -5.28 10.30 0.60
CA CYS A 141 -5.76 9.60 -0.61
C CYS A 141 -5.77 10.53 -1.83
N ASP A 142 -6.23 11.77 -1.70
CA ASP A 142 -6.24 12.76 -2.79
C ASP A 142 -4.82 13.04 -3.29
N TRP A 143 -3.86 13.17 -2.38
CA TRP A 143 -2.45 13.32 -2.71
C TRP A 143 -1.92 12.11 -3.48
N ALA A 144 -2.19 10.89 -3.03
CA ALA A 144 -1.76 9.67 -3.73
C ALA A 144 -2.40 9.57 -5.13
N LEU A 145 -3.69 9.86 -5.26
CA LEU A 145 -4.39 9.87 -6.53
C LEU A 145 -3.84 10.92 -7.51
N LYS A 146 -3.41 12.08 -6.99
CA LYS A 146 -2.72 13.09 -7.81
C LYS A 146 -1.39 12.55 -8.34
N LEU A 147 -0.54 11.96 -7.47
CA LEU A 147 0.74 11.41 -7.90
C LEU A 147 0.58 10.32 -8.98
N ILE A 148 -0.39 9.43 -8.81
CA ILE A 148 -0.68 8.41 -9.83
C ILE A 148 -1.04 9.04 -11.18
N ARG A 149 -1.87 10.09 -11.18
CA ARG A 149 -2.21 10.83 -12.43
C ARG A 149 -1.00 11.52 -13.04
N ASP A 150 -0.06 11.96 -12.20
CA ASP A 150 1.20 12.59 -12.62
C ASP A 150 2.28 11.54 -13.02
N GLY A 151 1.92 10.26 -13.13
CA GLY A 151 2.82 9.18 -13.52
C GLY A 151 3.80 8.73 -12.44
N LYS A 152 3.53 9.02 -11.16
CA LYS A 152 4.44 8.73 -10.04
C LYS A 152 3.85 7.71 -9.07
N SER A 153 4.66 6.73 -8.68
CA SER A 153 4.32 5.85 -7.57
C SER A 153 4.46 6.56 -6.23
N CYS A 154 3.67 6.12 -5.24
CA CYS A 154 3.73 6.63 -3.88
C CYS A 154 3.34 5.55 -2.86
N ALA A 155 3.61 5.83 -1.58
CA ALA A 155 3.21 4.96 -0.49
C ALA A 155 2.21 5.65 0.45
N LEU A 156 1.13 4.97 0.78
CA LEU A 156 0.24 5.27 1.89
C LEU A 156 0.58 4.32 3.04
N ILE A 157 0.84 4.86 4.20
CA ILE A 157 1.34 4.09 5.34
C ILE A 157 0.23 3.98 6.39
N ILE A 158 -0.13 2.76 6.78
CA ILE A 158 -1.01 2.52 7.92
C ILE A 158 -0.15 2.12 9.12
N PRO A 159 0.05 3.00 10.12
CA PRO A 159 0.76 2.63 11.33
C PRO A 159 -0.10 1.68 12.16
N ARG A 160 0.54 0.68 12.79
CA ARG A 160 -0.13 -0.13 13.79
C ARG A 160 -0.52 0.80 14.95
N GLN A 161 -1.80 0.88 15.23
CA GLN A 161 -2.33 1.48 16.46
C GLN A 161 -2.80 0.33 17.34
N PHE A 162 -2.47 0.37 18.63
CA PHE A 162 -3.13 -0.52 19.56
C PHE A 162 -4.62 -0.20 19.53
N VAL A 163 -5.43 -1.20 19.28
CA VAL A 163 -6.87 -1.14 19.57
C VAL A 163 -6.95 -1.54 21.03
N ASP A 164 -7.30 -0.59 21.89
CA ASP A 164 -7.71 -0.88 23.28
C ASP A 164 -8.92 -1.79 23.27
#